data_da70f4dd57298550dc9121525f2c047b
#
_entry.id   da70f4dd57298550dc9121525f2c047b
#
_cell.length_a   1.000
_cell.length_b   1.000
_cell.length_c   1.000
_cell.angle_alpha   90.00
_cell.angle_beta   90.00
_cell.angle_gamma   90.00
#
_symmetry.space_group_name_H-M   'P 1'
#
loop_
_entity.id
_entity.type
_entity.pdbx_description
1 polymer ?
#
loop_
_entity_poly.entity_id
_entity_poly.type
_entity_poly.pdbx_seq_one_letter_code
_entity_poly.pdbx_strand_id
1 'polypeptide(L)'
;MQKLIFASTAITLLILIPAFASGEVYIPDHEYVGFYDHDGIFTVIGGVKNNEMYPITPTITVNVSDNGNIFIHKQEFSPIMPAQMLPLKLKLPEITSENPILGPPEISYKQTEYKYEGGYILYDDSLVLHDDGRMTGMIKNGGDKTFLNFRVML
;
A
#
# COMPACT_ATOMS: atom_id res chain seq x y z
N MET A 1 -25.51 -8.24 -73.18
CA MET A 1 -24.77 -7.31 -72.29
C MET A 1 -24.98 -7.70 -70.85
N GLN A 2 -24.03 -8.46 -70.28
CA GLN A 2 -24.08 -8.89 -68.87
C GLN A 2 -23.29 -7.86 -67.99
N LYS A 3 -23.98 -7.23 -67.07
CA LYS A 3 -23.34 -6.34 -66.11
C LYS A 3 -22.80 -7.17 -64.95
N LEU A 4 -21.47 -7.22 -64.80
CA LEU A 4 -20.79 -7.75 -63.63
C LEU A 4 -20.90 -6.74 -62.48
N ILE A 5 -21.55 -7.13 -61.40
CA ILE A 5 -21.61 -6.38 -60.14
C ILE A 5 -20.47 -6.92 -59.26
N PHE A 6 -19.42 -6.10 -59.07
CA PHE A 6 -18.38 -6.40 -58.09
C PHE A 6 -18.89 -5.97 -56.69
N ALA A 7 -19.17 -6.94 -55.86
CA ALA A 7 -19.42 -6.70 -54.42
C ALA A 7 -18.07 -6.58 -53.72
N SER A 8 -17.71 -5.37 -53.29
CA SER A 8 -16.54 -5.12 -52.48
C SER A 8 -16.86 -5.43 -51.01
N THR A 9 -16.35 -6.55 -50.52
CA THR A 9 -16.47 -6.93 -49.10
C THR A 9 -15.33 -6.23 -48.31
N ALA A 10 -15.65 -5.15 -47.63
CA ALA A 10 -14.73 -4.51 -46.72
C ALA A 10 -14.60 -5.37 -45.46
N ILE A 11 -13.47 -6.04 -45.29
CA ILE A 11 -13.12 -6.75 -44.06
C ILE A 11 -12.61 -5.72 -43.07
N THR A 12 -13.44 -5.35 -42.10
CA THR A 12 -13.03 -4.51 -40.97
C THR A 12 -12.25 -5.38 -39.99
N LEU A 13 -10.93 -5.29 -40.02
CA LEU A 13 -10.05 -5.93 -39.07
C LEU A 13 -10.19 -5.21 -37.69
N LEU A 14 -10.98 -5.79 -36.79
CA LEU A 14 -11.10 -5.31 -35.42
C LEU A 14 -9.83 -5.71 -34.65
N ILE A 15 -8.87 -4.78 -34.55
CA ILE A 15 -7.69 -4.97 -33.71
C ILE A 15 -8.15 -4.84 -32.26
N LEU A 16 -8.34 -5.96 -31.57
CA LEU A 16 -8.45 -5.99 -30.12
C LEU A 16 -7.07 -5.60 -29.56
N ILE A 17 -6.91 -4.33 -29.22
CA ILE A 17 -5.79 -3.87 -28.39
C ILE A 17 -6.12 -4.39 -26.98
N PRO A 18 -5.31 -5.32 -26.40
CA PRO A 18 -5.50 -5.65 -24.99
C PRO A 18 -5.32 -4.35 -24.20
N ALA A 19 -6.38 -3.90 -23.54
CA ALA A 19 -6.27 -2.90 -22.52
C ALA A 19 -5.39 -3.52 -21.43
N PHE A 20 -4.10 -3.18 -21.41
CA PHE A 20 -3.28 -3.44 -20.25
C PHE A 20 -3.95 -2.66 -19.11
N ALA A 21 -4.58 -3.39 -18.20
CA ALA A 21 -5.02 -2.80 -16.96
C ALA A 21 -3.77 -2.18 -16.35
N SER A 22 -3.69 -0.85 -16.34
CA SER A 22 -2.65 -0.15 -15.59
C SER A 22 -2.78 -0.62 -14.14
N GLY A 23 -1.71 -1.09 -13.56
CA GLY A 23 -1.67 -1.40 -12.15
C GLY A 23 -2.11 -0.17 -11.36
N GLU A 24 -2.60 -0.37 -10.17
CA GLU A 24 -3.03 0.69 -9.28
C GLU A 24 -2.31 0.54 -7.94
N VAL A 25 -1.87 1.67 -7.39
CA VAL A 25 -1.37 1.73 -6.02
C VAL A 25 -2.44 2.38 -5.18
N TYR A 26 -2.96 1.65 -4.20
CA TYR A 26 -4.09 2.11 -3.40
C TYR A 26 -4.03 1.61 -1.95
N ILE A 27 -4.83 2.26 -1.12
CA ILE A 27 -5.14 1.81 0.24
C ILE A 27 -6.62 1.42 0.23
N PRO A 28 -6.99 0.17 0.59
CA PRO A 28 -8.39 -0.20 0.71
C PRO A 28 -9.09 0.67 1.76
N ASP A 29 -10.25 1.25 1.43
CA ASP A 29 -10.96 2.18 2.32
C ASP A 29 -11.25 1.59 3.71
N HIS A 30 -11.59 0.31 3.77
CA HIS A 30 -11.90 -0.39 5.01
C HIS A 30 -10.66 -0.69 5.89
N GLU A 31 -9.46 -0.53 5.34
CA GLU A 31 -8.19 -0.71 6.07
C GLU A 31 -7.61 0.64 6.55
N TYR A 32 -8.13 1.77 6.06
CA TYR A 32 -7.64 3.10 6.40
C TYR A 32 -8.42 3.70 7.54
N VAL A 33 -7.83 3.67 8.74
CA VAL A 33 -8.50 4.02 9.99
C VAL A 33 -7.61 4.91 10.86
N GLY A 34 -8.23 5.91 11.49
CA GLY A 34 -7.61 6.74 12.52
C GLY A 34 -8.23 6.49 13.89
N PHE A 35 -7.41 6.40 14.93
CA PHE A 35 -7.85 6.20 16.32
C PHE A 35 -6.80 6.75 17.29
N TYR A 36 -7.18 6.94 18.55
CA TYR A 36 -6.23 7.22 19.63
C TYR A 36 -5.65 5.92 20.16
N ASP A 37 -4.32 5.78 20.13
CA ASP A 37 -3.64 4.63 20.70
C ASP A 37 -3.63 4.67 22.25
N HIS A 38 -3.04 3.67 22.89
CA HIS A 38 -2.99 3.58 24.36
C HIS A 38 -2.18 4.69 25.03
N ASP A 39 -1.29 5.37 24.27
CA ASP A 39 -0.54 6.54 24.71
C ASP A 39 -1.34 7.84 24.55
N GLY A 40 -2.57 7.76 24.01
CA GLY A 40 -3.39 8.93 23.71
C GLY A 40 -2.93 9.69 22.46
N ILE A 41 -2.13 9.07 21.60
CA ILE A 41 -1.64 9.68 20.34
C ILE A 41 -2.57 9.26 19.20
N PHE A 42 -3.06 10.25 18.43
CA PHE A 42 -3.83 9.94 17.23
C PHE A 42 -2.95 9.20 16.23
N THR A 43 -3.37 7.99 15.89
CA THR A 43 -2.61 7.06 15.06
C THR A 43 -3.44 6.67 13.86
N VAL A 44 -2.86 6.75 12.67
CA VAL A 44 -3.48 6.30 11.41
C VAL A 44 -2.80 5.00 10.99
N ILE A 45 -3.62 4.00 10.69
CA ILE A 45 -3.18 2.71 10.15
C ILE A 45 -3.80 2.46 8.78
N GLY A 46 -3.19 1.56 8.00
CA GLY A 46 -3.68 1.14 6.69
C GLY A 46 -2.74 0.15 6.02
N GLY A 47 -3.07 -0.24 4.80
CA GLY A 47 -2.24 -1.09 3.97
C GLY A 47 -2.09 -0.54 2.56
N VAL A 48 -0.87 -0.13 2.16
CA VAL A 48 -0.59 0.34 0.80
C VAL A 48 -0.34 -0.85 -0.10
N LYS A 49 -1.21 -1.07 -1.08
CA LYS A 49 -1.11 -2.20 -2.02
C LYS A 49 -0.52 -1.75 -3.35
N ASN A 50 0.48 -2.49 -3.83
CA ASN A 50 1.08 -2.29 -5.15
C ASN A 50 0.55 -3.33 -6.13
N ASN A 51 -0.33 -2.93 -7.03
CA ASN A 51 -0.78 -3.76 -8.15
C ASN A 51 -0.05 -3.44 -9.47
N GLU A 52 0.97 -2.54 -9.43
CA GLU A 52 1.83 -2.32 -10.58
C GLU A 52 2.70 -3.55 -10.85
N MET A 53 3.20 -3.68 -12.08
CA MET A 53 4.08 -4.78 -12.48
C MET A 53 5.56 -4.54 -12.11
N TYR A 54 5.85 -3.44 -11.43
CA TYR A 54 7.20 -3.02 -11.04
C TYR A 54 7.24 -2.56 -9.57
N PRO A 55 8.40 -2.59 -8.92
CA PRO A 55 8.57 -2.05 -7.58
C PRO A 55 8.34 -0.55 -7.55
N ILE A 56 7.70 -0.08 -6.49
CA ILE A 56 7.40 1.34 -6.27
C ILE A 56 7.88 1.80 -4.91
N THR A 57 8.20 3.08 -4.80
CA THR A 57 8.39 3.77 -3.53
C THR A 57 7.20 4.73 -3.34
N PRO A 58 6.25 4.40 -2.45
CA PRO A 58 5.08 5.24 -2.25
C PRO A 58 5.37 6.39 -1.29
N THR A 59 4.67 7.50 -1.51
CA THR A 59 4.56 8.62 -0.59
C THR A 59 3.09 8.82 -0.26
N ILE A 60 2.76 8.75 1.02
CA ILE A 60 1.40 8.89 1.51
C ILE A 60 1.24 10.25 2.15
N THR A 61 0.17 10.95 1.78
CA THR A 61 -0.27 12.18 2.42
C THR A 61 -1.56 11.90 3.20
N VAL A 62 -1.53 12.15 4.49
CA VAL A 62 -2.67 12.02 5.39
C VAL A 62 -3.14 13.41 5.77
N ASN A 63 -4.45 13.66 5.60
CA ASN A 63 -5.10 14.90 5.96
C ASN A 63 -6.01 14.65 7.17
N VAL A 64 -5.84 15.43 8.26
CA VAL A 64 -6.69 15.34 9.44
C VAL A 64 -7.23 16.73 9.77
N SER A 65 -8.54 16.85 9.86
CA SER A 65 -9.20 18.05 10.37
C SER A 65 -9.38 17.94 11.88
N ASP A 66 -8.80 18.87 12.63
CA ASP A 66 -8.83 18.92 14.07
C ASP A 66 -9.17 20.34 14.56
N ASN A 67 -10.30 20.52 15.26
CA ASN A 67 -10.77 21.80 15.76
C ASN A 67 -10.80 22.95 14.70
N GLY A 68 -11.16 22.60 13.44
CA GLY A 68 -11.22 23.55 12.32
C GLY A 68 -9.86 23.83 11.66
N ASN A 69 -8.77 23.27 12.14
CA ASN A 69 -7.48 23.28 11.47
C ASN A 69 -7.30 22.03 10.63
N ILE A 70 -6.54 22.14 9.54
CA ILE A 70 -6.18 20.98 8.70
C ILE A 70 -4.70 20.69 8.91
N PHE A 71 -4.41 19.49 9.36
CA PHE A 71 -3.06 18.96 9.51
C PHE A 71 -2.76 18.04 8.33
N ILE A 72 -1.62 18.27 7.69
CA ILE A 72 -1.18 17.51 6.54
C ILE A 72 0.14 16.83 6.91
N HIS A 73 0.13 15.50 6.94
CA HIS A 73 1.34 14.72 7.18
C HIS A 73 1.70 13.94 5.93
N LYS A 74 2.93 14.10 5.46
CA LYS A 74 3.45 13.45 4.26
C LYS A 74 4.68 12.62 4.59
N GLN A 75 4.65 11.32 4.21
CA GLN A 75 5.76 10.41 4.46
C GLN A 75 6.03 9.51 3.26
N GLU A 76 7.31 9.39 2.90
CA GLU A 76 7.79 8.38 1.96
C GLU A 76 8.05 7.07 2.73
N PHE A 77 7.61 5.95 2.15
CA PHE A 77 7.76 4.61 2.73
C PHE A 77 8.80 3.77 1.97
N SER A 78 9.12 2.61 2.54
CA SER A 78 9.99 1.64 1.90
C SER A 78 9.39 1.14 0.58
N PRO A 79 10.24 0.70 -0.37
CA PRO A 79 9.77 0.12 -1.62
C PRO A 79 8.82 -1.07 -1.40
N ILE A 80 7.80 -1.15 -2.26
CA ILE A 80 6.83 -2.24 -2.30
C ILE A 80 6.98 -2.98 -3.62
N MET A 81 7.16 -4.31 -3.54
CA MET A 81 7.24 -5.16 -4.73
C MET A 81 5.86 -5.35 -5.38
N PRO A 82 5.80 -5.79 -6.65
CA PRO A 82 4.56 -6.17 -7.30
C PRO A 82 3.72 -7.14 -6.46
N ALA A 83 2.42 -6.93 -6.42
CA ALA A 83 1.44 -7.72 -5.68
C ALA A 83 1.65 -7.79 -4.16
N GLN A 84 2.50 -6.95 -3.60
CA GLN A 84 2.71 -6.85 -2.15
C GLN A 84 1.92 -5.69 -1.54
N MET A 85 1.70 -5.80 -0.23
CA MET A 85 1.12 -4.77 0.61
C MET A 85 2.12 -4.37 1.70
N LEU A 86 2.24 -3.07 1.94
CA LEU A 86 3.04 -2.50 3.02
C LEU A 86 2.10 -1.95 4.09
N PRO A 87 2.19 -2.41 5.34
CA PRO A 87 1.43 -1.82 6.43
C PRO A 87 1.89 -0.39 6.70
N LEU A 88 0.90 0.49 6.85
CA LEU A 88 1.05 1.90 7.18
C LEU A 88 0.74 2.11 8.65
N LYS A 89 1.61 2.81 9.38
CA LYS A 89 1.33 3.30 10.73
C LYS A 89 1.98 4.67 10.90
N LEU A 90 1.16 5.68 11.12
CA LEU A 90 1.57 7.07 11.33
C LEU A 90 1.05 7.55 12.68
N LYS A 91 1.94 8.06 13.53
CA LYS A 91 1.58 8.72 14.81
C LYS A 91 1.56 10.23 14.58
N LEU A 92 0.45 10.87 14.93
CA LEU A 92 0.20 12.30 14.76
C LEU A 92 -0.07 12.94 16.13
N PRO A 93 0.98 13.21 16.92
CA PRO A 93 0.83 13.73 18.27
C PRO A 93 0.27 15.17 18.32
N GLU A 94 0.29 15.87 17.21
CA GLU A 94 -0.30 17.20 17.05
C GLU A 94 -1.83 17.21 17.02
N ILE A 95 -2.47 16.07 16.82
CA ILE A 95 -3.93 15.93 16.83
C ILE A 95 -4.39 15.70 18.27
N THR A 96 -5.23 16.59 18.77
CA THR A 96 -5.56 16.63 20.21
C THR A 96 -7.05 16.70 20.52
N SER A 97 -7.93 16.92 19.53
CA SER A 97 -9.38 16.93 19.78
C SER A 97 -9.94 15.53 20.00
N GLU A 98 -11.07 15.45 20.69
CA GLU A 98 -11.75 14.17 20.92
C GLU A 98 -12.32 13.53 19.64
N ASN A 99 -12.60 14.33 18.62
CA ASN A 99 -13.27 13.89 17.40
C ASN A 99 -12.58 14.45 16.13
N PRO A 100 -11.33 14.09 15.85
CA PRO A 100 -10.67 14.48 14.62
C PRO A 100 -11.31 13.78 13.42
N ILE A 101 -11.34 14.45 12.28
CA ILE A 101 -11.86 13.89 11.03
C ILE A 101 -10.69 13.52 10.13
N LEU A 102 -10.52 12.22 9.92
CA LEU A 102 -9.54 11.69 8.97
C LEU A 102 -10.09 11.85 7.55
N GLY A 103 -9.37 12.58 6.69
CA GLY A 103 -9.68 12.69 5.27
C GLY A 103 -9.18 11.49 4.47
N PRO A 104 -9.59 11.35 3.21
CA PRO A 104 -9.08 10.29 2.36
C PRO A 104 -7.55 10.42 2.17
N PRO A 105 -6.82 9.29 2.05
CA PRO A 105 -5.39 9.33 1.80
C PRO A 105 -5.10 9.77 0.36
N GLU A 106 -4.04 10.56 0.19
CA GLU A 106 -3.49 10.83 -1.12
C GLU A 106 -2.22 10.00 -1.31
N ILE A 107 -2.12 9.31 -2.44
CA ILE A 107 -0.99 8.44 -2.74
C ILE A 107 -0.29 8.98 -3.98
N SER A 108 1.01 9.21 -3.85
CA SER A 108 1.91 9.38 -4.99
C SER A 108 3.02 8.34 -4.90
N TYR A 109 3.57 7.92 -6.02
CA TYR A 109 4.64 6.94 -6.03
C TYR A 109 5.60 7.17 -7.19
N LYS A 110 6.79 6.63 -7.05
CA LYS A 110 7.79 6.57 -8.11
C LYS A 110 8.19 5.11 -8.33
N GLN A 111 8.42 4.74 -9.58
CA GLN A 111 9.06 3.46 -9.89
C GLN A 111 10.46 3.44 -9.27
N THR A 112 10.86 2.30 -8.73
CA THR A 112 12.20 2.14 -8.15
C THR A 112 12.86 0.86 -8.66
N GLU A 113 14.16 0.92 -8.86
CA GLU A 113 14.97 -0.28 -9.11
C GLU A 113 15.33 -0.92 -7.77
N TYR A 114 14.41 -1.67 -7.21
CA TYR A 114 14.64 -2.39 -5.97
C TYR A 114 14.93 -3.85 -6.27
N LYS A 115 16.13 -4.30 -5.91
CA LYS A 115 16.46 -5.73 -5.87
C LYS A 115 16.23 -6.23 -4.47
N TYR A 116 15.27 -7.15 -4.34
CA TYR A 116 15.07 -7.84 -3.08
C TYR A 116 16.29 -8.70 -2.78
N GLU A 117 17.07 -8.32 -1.78
CA GLU A 117 18.33 -8.99 -1.43
C GLU A 117 18.23 -9.83 -0.15
N GLY A 118 17.07 -10.25 0.22
CA GLY A 118 16.90 -11.07 1.42
C GLY A 118 15.54 -11.70 1.53
N GLY A 119 15.47 -12.81 2.25
CA GLY A 119 14.25 -13.49 2.60
C GLY A 119 14.11 -13.56 4.14
N TYR A 120 12.91 -13.44 4.62
CA TYR A 120 12.59 -13.79 5.99
C TYR A 120 11.53 -14.89 5.99
N ILE A 121 11.54 -15.68 7.02
CA ILE A 121 10.51 -16.70 7.29
C ILE A 121 9.95 -16.37 8.67
N LEU A 122 8.66 -16.06 8.71
CA LEU A 122 7.91 -15.99 9.95
C LEU A 122 7.31 -17.37 10.23
N TYR A 123 7.52 -17.88 11.41
CA TYR A 123 6.91 -19.13 11.85
C TYR A 123 5.56 -18.81 12.51
N ASP A 124 4.46 -18.96 11.77
CA ASP A 124 3.10 -18.64 12.23
C ASP A 124 2.71 -19.40 13.48
N ASP A 125 3.13 -20.64 13.60
CA ASP A 125 2.92 -21.51 14.78
C ASP A 125 3.71 -21.07 16.03
N SER A 126 4.68 -20.16 15.85
CA SER A 126 5.43 -19.57 16.95
C SER A 126 4.80 -18.30 17.52
N LEU A 127 3.74 -17.76 16.88
CA LEU A 127 3.08 -16.55 17.34
C LEU A 127 2.25 -16.82 18.60
N VAL A 128 2.56 -16.09 19.65
CA VAL A 128 1.86 -16.16 20.94
C VAL A 128 1.41 -14.77 21.35
N LEU A 129 0.10 -14.59 21.51
CA LEU A 129 -0.49 -13.41 22.15
C LEU A 129 -0.57 -13.67 23.66
N HIS A 130 0.08 -12.81 24.44
CA HIS A 130 0.08 -12.85 25.90
C HIS A 130 -1.09 -12.04 26.46
N ASP A 131 -1.50 -12.35 27.69
CA ASP A 131 -2.60 -11.67 28.39
C ASP A 131 -2.36 -10.16 28.60
N ASP A 132 -1.11 -9.73 28.62
CA ASP A 132 -0.71 -8.32 28.72
C ASP A 132 -0.71 -7.59 27.35
N GLY A 133 -1.20 -8.24 26.29
CA GLY A 133 -1.27 -7.70 24.94
C GLY A 133 0.04 -7.77 24.15
N ARG A 134 1.12 -8.32 24.73
CA ARG A 134 2.35 -8.58 23.97
C ARG A 134 2.16 -9.74 23.00
N MET A 135 2.78 -9.63 21.83
CA MET A 135 2.91 -10.75 20.91
C MET A 135 4.39 -11.14 20.79
N THR A 136 4.65 -12.43 20.87
CA THR A 136 6.00 -12.99 20.64
C THR A 136 5.94 -14.00 19.50
N GLY A 137 7.06 -14.17 18.80
CA GLY A 137 7.16 -15.10 17.68
C GLY A 137 8.60 -15.27 17.24
N MET A 138 8.84 -16.22 16.34
CA MET A 138 10.13 -16.45 15.73
C MET A 138 10.16 -15.97 14.28
N ILE A 139 11.21 -15.25 13.95
CA ILE A 139 11.52 -14.84 12.58
C ILE A 139 12.94 -15.32 12.23
N LYS A 140 13.10 -15.90 11.07
CA LYS A 140 14.39 -16.36 10.57
C LYS A 140 14.80 -15.51 9.37
N ASN A 141 16.04 -15.03 9.39
CA ASN A 141 16.66 -14.51 8.18
C ASN A 141 17.00 -15.68 7.25
N GLY A 142 16.31 -15.80 6.14
CA GLY A 142 16.57 -16.80 5.11
C GLY A 142 17.44 -16.31 3.96
N GLY A 143 17.90 -15.05 4.01
CA GLY A 143 18.78 -14.46 3.00
C GLY A 143 20.27 -14.53 3.38
N ASP A 144 21.12 -14.20 2.42
CA ASP A 144 22.58 -14.24 2.56
C ASP A 144 23.17 -13.01 3.25
N LYS A 145 22.37 -11.96 3.43
CA LYS A 145 22.80 -10.70 4.06
C LYS A 145 22.26 -10.55 5.45
N THR A 146 23.04 -9.93 6.33
CA THR A 146 22.58 -9.55 7.67
C THR A 146 21.60 -8.38 7.57
N PHE A 147 20.42 -8.54 8.15
CA PHE A 147 19.49 -7.43 8.33
C PHE A 147 19.87 -6.63 9.58
N LEU A 148 20.07 -5.32 9.37
CA LEU A 148 20.20 -4.36 10.44
C LEU A 148 18.89 -3.57 10.52
N ASN A 149 18.31 -3.46 11.71
CA ASN A 149 17.11 -2.63 11.96
C ASN A 149 15.84 -3.10 11.22
N PHE A 150 15.51 -4.37 11.26
CA PHE A 150 14.20 -4.81 10.79
C PHE A 150 13.09 -4.40 11.79
N ARG A 151 11.91 -4.09 11.28
CA ARG A 151 10.72 -3.79 12.08
C ARG A 151 9.62 -4.80 11.73
N VAL A 152 9.06 -5.39 12.75
CA VAL A 152 7.82 -6.18 12.65
C VAL A 152 6.67 -5.26 13.04
N MET A 153 5.67 -5.14 12.18
CA MET A 153 4.41 -4.46 12.48
C MET A 153 3.33 -5.52 12.62
N LEU A 154 2.67 -5.52 13.74
CA LEU A 154 1.59 -6.43 14.11
C LEU A 154 0.33 -5.61 14.28
#